data_434f88db6969be774b5fa5a088e7e022
#
_entry.id   434f88db6969be774b5fa5a088e7e022
#
_cell.length_a   1.000
_cell.length_b   1.000
_cell.length_c   1.000
_cell.angle_alpha   90.00
_cell.angle_beta   90.00
_cell.angle_gamma   90.00
#
_symmetry.space_group_name_H-M   'P 1'
#
loop_
_entity.id
_entity.type
_entity.pdbx_description
1 polymer ?
#
loop_
_entity_poly.entity_id
_entity_poly.type
_entity_poly.pdbx_seq_one_letter_code
_entity_poly.pdbx_strand_id
1 'polypeptide(L)'
;MRSATKLAQGSTLVEMMVASAIGVIVIGTIGSVFITNQRLSSEKSLEVLLSQNLFSTAQMMKEEILRAGYNANAGQSVKLSGAPNTIYAQKISADEAYLGFVYLQNSTSSAYRNIVYQFKDNKLNYCLGESTDLLAIDEKPFSNVSGDVTMTCQSLFFERQIQIDAFSVSVEDISSSQASSQRINMTLEASLVNADLSQKVMTSVVQRNWQ
;
A
#
# COMPACT_ATOMS: atom_id res chain seq x y z
N MET A 1 -35.15 63.75 -37.72
CA MET A 1 -34.40 62.57 -37.27
C MET A 1 -33.98 61.81 -38.52
N ARG A 2 -32.67 61.83 -38.87
CA ARG A 2 -32.14 61.08 -40.00
C ARG A 2 -31.57 59.75 -39.47
N SER A 3 -32.24 58.68 -39.79
CA SER A 3 -31.74 57.33 -39.52
C SER A 3 -30.57 57.04 -40.48
N ALA A 4 -29.36 56.86 -39.95
CA ALA A 4 -28.18 56.46 -40.71
C ALA A 4 -28.26 54.94 -40.88
N THR A 5 -28.63 54.48 -42.06
CA THR A 5 -28.50 53.11 -42.48
C THR A 5 -27.00 52.76 -42.65
N LYS A 6 -26.46 51.98 -41.68
CA LYS A 6 -25.14 51.39 -41.85
C LYS A 6 -25.19 50.39 -43.00
N LEU A 7 -24.52 50.73 -44.12
CA LEU A 7 -24.27 49.80 -45.20
C LEU A 7 -23.46 48.60 -44.65
N ALA A 8 -24.04 47.40 -44.73
CA ALA A 8 -23.33 46.17 -44.44
C ALA A 8 -22.26 45.99 -45.53
N GLN A 9 -21.00 46.13 -45.19
CA GLN A 9 -19.89 45.81 -46.07
C GLN A 9 -19.84 44.30 -46.24
N GLY A 10 -19.97 43.78 -47.44
CA GLY A 10 -19.84 42.38 -47.77
C GLY A 10 -18.41 41.96 -47.56
N SER A 11 -18.20 40.85 -46.83
CA SER A 11 -16.89 40.23 -46.65
C SER A 11 -16.35 39.71 -47.99
N THR A 12 -15.06 39.94 -48.25
CA THR A 12 -14.42 39.49 -49.50
C THR A 12 -14.11 38.02 -49.45
N LEU A 13 -14.04 37.33 -50.58
CA LEU A 13 -13.71 35.91 -50.67
C LEU A 13 -12.35 35.61 -50.02
N VAL A 14 -11.40 36.56 -50.15
CA VAL A 14 -10.07 36.47 -49.54
C VAL A 14 -10.14 36.52 -48.00
N GLU A 15 -10.99 37.37 -47.42
CA GLU A 15 -11.21 37.44 -45.97
C GLU A 15 -11.77 36.13 -45.42
N MET A 16 -12.72 35.48 -46.14
CA MET A 16 -13.24 34.18 -45.74
C MET A 16 -12.15 33.07 -45.82
N MET A 17 -11.30 33.10 -46.82
CA MET A 17 -10.18 32.15 -46.91
C MET A 17 -9.16 32.32 -45.79
N VAL A 18 -8.82 33.58 -45.46
CA VAL A 18 -7.88 33.84 -44.35
C VAL A 18 -8.52 33.49 -43.00
N ALA A 19 -9.77 33.83 -42.79
CA ALA A 19 -10.48 33.50 -41.54
C ALA A 19 -10.61 31.97 -41.35
N SER A 20 -10.90 31.21 -42.42
CA SER A 20 -10.98 29.77 -42.34
C SER A 20 -9.61 29.13 -42.08
N ALA A 21 -8.52 29.63 -42.69
CA ALA A 21 -7.17 29.17 -42.44
C ALA A 21 -6.74 29.38 -40.99
N ILE A 22 -6.99 30.56 -40.46
CA ILE A 22 -6.74 30.89 -39.04
C ILE A 22 -7.59 29.98 -38.12
N GLY A 23 -8.87 29.80 -38.44
CA GLY A 23 -9.78 28.93 -37.69
C GLY A 23 -9.27 27.50 -37.60
N VAL A 24 -8.77 26.89 -38.67
CA VAL A 24 -8.20 25.55 -38.67
C VAL A 24 -6.95 25.48 -37.78
N ILE A 25 -6.07 26.47 -37.83
CA ILE A 25 -4.86 26.52 -36.99
C ILE A 25 -5.24 26.60 -35.51
N VAL A 26 -6.21 27.44 -35.15
CA VAL A 26 -6.68 27.61 -33.78
C VAL A 26 -7.30 26.30 -33.26
N ILE A 27 -8.15 25.64 -34.03
CA ILE A 27 -8.75 24.36 -33.66
C ILE A 27 -7.66 23.27 -33.50
N GLY A 28 -6.67 23.24 -34.37
CA GLY A 28 -5.53 22.31 -34.29
C GLY A 28 -4.71 22.51 -33.02
N THR A 29 -4.45 23.74 -32.62
CA THR A 29 -3.71 24.04 -31.37
C THR A 29 -4.52 23.69 -30.13
N ILE A 30 -5.80 24.01 -30.08
CA ILE A 30 -6.70 23.62 -28.98
C ILE A 30 -6.75 22.08 -28.85
N GLY A 31 -6.87 21.37 -29.98
CA GLY A 31 -6.88 19.90 -30.00
C GLY A 31 -5.59 19.30 -29.44
N SER A 32 -4.43 19.84 -29.79
CA SER A 32 -3.16 19.35 -29.26
C SER A 32 -3.01 19.56 -27.74
N VAL A 33 -3.43 20.72 -27.24
CA VAL A 33 -3.45 21.03 -25.81
C VAL A 33 -4.39 20.08 -25.06
N PHE A 34 -5.57 19.81 -25.63
CA PHE A 34 -6.53 18.90 -25.03
C PHE A 34 -5.97 17.49 -24.88
N ILE A 35 -5.35 16.94 -25.94
CA ILE A 35 -4.74 15.61 -25.91
C ILE A 35 -3.61 15.56 -24.87
N THR A 36 -2.76 16.57 -24.79
CA THR A 36 -1.68 16.65 -23.82
C THR A 36 -2.22 16.67 -22.38
N ASN A 37 -3.24 17.49 -22.12
CA ASN A 37 -3.88 17.54 -20.81
C ASN A 37 -4.54 16.21 -20.43
N GLN A 38 -5.16 15.51 -21.39
CA GLN A 38 -5.77 14.20 -21.16
C GLN A 38 -4.72 13.15 -20.76
N ARG A 39 -3.57 13.12 -21.42
CA ARG A 39 -2.45 12.23 -21.07
C ARG A 39 -1.93 12.52 -19.68
N LEU A 40 -1.63 13.79 -19.39
CA LEU A 40 -1.14 14.21 -18.08
C LEU A 40 -2.14 13.88 -16.96
N SER A 41 -3.43 14.10 -17.19
CA SER A 41 -4.48 13.73 -16.24
C SER A 41 -4.53 12.23 -15.98
N SER A 42 -4.37 11.41 -17.02
CA SER A 42 -4.31 9.96 -16.89
C SER A 42 -3.09 9.49 -16.08
N GLU A 43 -1.91 10.01 -16.37
CA GLU A 43 -0.69 9.70 -15.64
C GLU A 43 -0.81 10.09 -14.16
N LYS A 44 -1.32 11.28 -13.88
CA LYS A 44 -1.56 11.74 -12.49
C LYS A 44 -2.60 10.91 -11.75
N SER A 45 -3.62 10.44 -12.44
CA SER A 45 -4.62 9.53 -11.86
C SER A 45 -3.99 8.19 -11.44
N LEU A 46 -3.10 7.63 -12.25
CA LEU A 46 -2.38 6.40 -11.93
C LEU A 46 -1.39 6.60 -10.76
N GLU A 47 -0.69 7.72 -10.70
CA GLU A 47 0.19 8.07 -9.58
C GLU A 47 -0.58 8.14 -8.26
N VAL A 48 -1.72 8.83 -8.26
CA VAL A 48 -2.59 8.93 -7.08
C VAL A 48 -3.13 7.58 -6.68
N LEU A 49 -3.55 6.75 -7.63
CA LEU A 49 -4.02 5.40 -7.37
C LEU A 49 -2.95 4.55 -6.67
N LEU A 50 -1.72 4.52 -7.19
CA LEU A 50 -0.61 3.78 -6.60
C LEU A 50 -0.29 4.27 -5.19
N SER A 51 -0.18 5.59 -5.03
CA SER A 51 0.10 6.23 -3.74
C SER A 51 -0.97 5.90 -2.69
N GLN A 52 -2.25 5.98 -3.05
CA GLN A 52 -3.36 5.66 -2.15
C GLN A 52 -3.37 4.19 -1.73
N ASN A 53 -3.13 3.27 -2.68
CA ASN A 53 -3.05 1.83 -2.36
C ASN A 53 -1.90 1.53 -1.40
N LEU A 54 -0.71 2.08 -1.65
CA LEU A 54 0.44 1.91 -0.76
C LEU A 54 0.19 2.49 0.62
N PHE A 55 -0.31 3.72 0.69
CA PHE A 55 -0.57 4.38 1.97
C PHE A 55 -1.64 3.66 2.79
N SER A 56 -2.75 3.26 2.17
CA SER A 56 -3.83 2.54 2.87
C SER A 56 -3.36 1.17 3.37
N THR A 57 -2.55 0.45 2.58
CA THR A 57 -1.95 -0.82 3.00
C THR A 57 -0.98 -0.62 4.17
N ALA A 58 -0.09 0.36 4.09
CA ALA A 58 0.84 0.68 5.18
C ALA A 58 0.09 1.07 6.47
N GLN A 59 -1.00 1.83 6.34
CA GLN A 59 -1.83 2.21 7.48
C GLN A 59 -2.55 1.00 8.09
N MET A 60 -3.11 0.11 7.27
CA MET A 60 -3.72 -1.14 7.72
C MET A 60 -2.70 -2.02 8.46
N MET A 61 -1.51 -2.20 7.90
CA MET A 61 -0.44 -2.95 8.56
C MET A 61 -0.07 -2.33 9.91
N LYS A 62 0.06 -1.02 9.98
CA LYS A 62 0.33 -0.30 11.23
C LYS A 62 -0.74 -0.55 12.29
N GLU A 63 -2.01 -0.51 11.92
CA GLU A 63 -3.13 -0.74 12.85
C GLU A 63 -3.15 -2.18 13.37
N GLU A 64 -2.83 -3.16 12.52
CA GLU A 64 -2.71 -4.56 12.93
C GLU A 64 -1.49 -4.77 13.86
N ILE A 65 -0.34 -4.16 13.57
CA ILE A 65 0.85 -4.22 14.42
C ILE A 65 0.59 -3.63 15.81
N LEU A 66 -0.22 -2.58 15.91
CA LEU A 66 -0.59 -2.00 17.21
C LEU A 66 -1.37 -2.97 18.10
N ARG A 67 -1.99 -4.01 17.55
CA ARG A 67 -2.69 -5.07 18.29
C ARG A 67 -1.76 -6.21 18.70
N ALA A 68 -0.58 -6.31 18.08
CA ALA A 68 0.38 -7.37 18.33
C ALA A 68 0.65 -7.55 19.82
N GLY A 69 0.66 -8.80 20.26
CA GLY A 69 0.92 -9.15 21.66
C GLY A 69 -0.27 -8.97 22.60
N TYR A 70 -1.41 -8.44 22.16
CA TYR A 70 -2.56 -8.29 23.04
C TYR A 70 -3.03 -9.65 23.58
N ASN A 71 -3.08 -9.77 24.91
CA ASN A 71 -3.52 -10.95 25.63
C ASN A 71 -4.31 -10.52 26.88
N ALA A 72 -5.63 -10.56 26.80
CA ALA A 72 -6.51 -10.09 27.86
C ALA A 72 -6.36 -10.86 29.19
N ASN A 73 -5.84 -12.11 29.13
CA ASN A 73 -5.95 -13.04 30.26
C ASN A 73 -4.64 -13.26 31.02
N ALA A 74 -3.48 -12.80 30.53
CA ALA A 74 -2.19 -13.25 31.04
C ALA A 74 -1.28 -12.17 31.64
N GLY A 75 -1.62 -10.90 31.55
CA GLY A 75 -0.73 -9.83 32.03
C GLY A 75 0.61 -9.71 31.28
N GLN A 76 0.88 -10.61 30.34
CA GLN A 76 2.06 -10.63 29.48
C GLN A 76 1.64 -10.68 28.03
N SER A 77 2.44 -10.08 27.16
CA SER A 77 2.23 -10.13 25.71
C SER A 77 2.32 -11.57 25.18
N VAL A 78 1.40 -11.93 24.31
CA VAL A 78 1.47 -13.20 23.57
C VAL A 78 2.42 -13.07 22.38
N LYS A 79 3.17 -14.13 22.09
CA LYS A 79 4.16 -14.22 21.01
C LYS A 79 3.92 -15.46 20.14
N LEU A 80 4.37 -15.41 18.92
CA LEU A 80 4.47 -16.61 18.08
C LEU A 80 5.33 -17.66 18.79
N SER A 81 4.99 -18.93 18.62
CA SER A 81 5.72 -20.03 19.26
C SER A 81 7.18 -20.05 18.79
N GLY A 82 8.11 -20.01 19.74
CA GLY A 82 9.55 -19.94 19.45
C GLY A 82 10.07 -18.52 19.13
N ALA A 83 9.22 -17.51 19.00
CA ALA A 83 9.66 -16.15 18.72
C ALA A 83 10.31 -15.50 19.97
N PRO A 84 11.44 -14.80 19.80
CA PRO A 84 12.10 -14.10 20.89
C PRO A 84 11.24 -12.94 21.41
N ASN A 85 10.58 -12.23 20.53
CA ASN A 85 9.81 -11.02 20.81
C ASN A 85 8.39 -11.10 20.21
N THR A 86 7.54 -10.16 20.59
CA THR A 86 6.13 -10.10 20.18
C THR A 86 5.97 -9.96 18.68
N ILE A 87 6.85 -9.16 18.07
CA ILE A 87 6.89 -8.97 16.61
C ILE A 87 8.16 -9.64 16.09
N TYR A 88 7.96 -10.57 15.17
CA TYR A 88 9.03 -11.32 14.55
C TYR A 88 9.15 -10.94 13.08
N ALA A 89 10.30 -10.42 12.69
CA ALA A 89 10.61 -10.10 11.30
C ALA A 89 11.81 -10.93 10.84
N GLN A 90 11.69 -11.50 9.64
CA GLN A 90 12.75 -12.29 9.02
C GLN A 90 12.92 -11.85 7.57
N LYS A 91 14.14 -11.50 7.20
CA LYS A 91 14.53 -11.27 5.82
C LYS A 91 15.35 -12.45 5.33
N ILE A 92 14.89 -13.12 4.29
CA ILE A 92 15.56 -14.27 3.67
C ILE A 92 16.46 -13.80 2.53
N SER A 93 15.93 -12.94 1.67
CA SER A 93 16.65 -12.40 0.50
C SER A 93 16.21 -10.96 0.21
N ALA A 94 16.64 -10.41 -0.91
CA ALA A 94 16.11 -9.13 -1.40
C ALA A 94 14.62 -9.24 -1.74
N ASP A 95 14.21 -10.39 -2.26
CA ASP A 95 12.87 -10.63 -2.82
C ASP A 95 11.98 -11.49 -1.89
N GLU A 96 12.45 -11.76 -0.66
CA GLU A 96 11.70 -12.59 0.28
C GLU A 96 11.89 -12.08 1.72
N ALA A 97 10.79 -11.63 2.33
CA ALA A 97 10.75 -11.13 3.69
C ALA A 97 9.41 -11.44 4.37
N TYR A 98 9.44 -11.57 5.70
CA TYR A 98 8.30 -11.92 6.53
C TYR A 98 8.21 -11.00 7.74
N LEU A 99 6.97 -10.69 8.13
CA LEU A 99 6.66 -10.01 9.38
C LEU A 99 5.50 -10.75 10.03
N GLY A 100 5.72 -11.33 11.19
CA GLY A 100 4.72 -12.13 11.89
C GLY A 100 4.48 -11.66 13.32
N PHE A 101 3.25 -11.81 13.77
CA PHE A 101 2.82 -11.54 15.14
C PHE A 101 1.48 -12.22 15.43
N VAL A 102 1.11 -12.22 16.70
CA VAL A 102 -0.14 -12.83 17.18
C VAL A 102 -0.79 -11.93 18.22
N TYR A 103 -2.10 -11.99 18.29
CA TYR A 103 -2.89 -11.34 19.34
C TYR A 103 -4.21 -12.07 19.59
N LEU A 104 -4.77 -11.89 20.77
CA LEU A 104 -6.11 -12.36 21.12
C LEU A 104 -7.15 -11.40 20.54
N GLN A 105 -8.16 -11.93 19.83
CA GLN A 105 -9.15 -11.09 19.14
C GLN A 105 -9.95 -10.19 20.08
N ASN A 106 -10.37 -10.73 21.22
CA ASN A 106 -11.07 -10.01 22.30
C ASN A 106 -10.93 -10.77 23.62
N SER A 107 -11.34 -10.15 24.73
CA SER A 107 -11.23 -10.73 26.08
C SER A 107 -12.10 -11.96 26.32
N THR A 108 -13.08 -12.26 25.46
CA THR A 108 -13.98 -13.41 25.57
C THR A 108 -13.62 -14.52 24.59
N SER A 109 -12.73 -14.27 23.65
CA SER A 109 -12.24 -15.25 22.69
C SER A 109 -11.17 -16.15 23.33
N SER A 110 -11.19 -17.43 23.00
CA SER A 110 -10.07 -18.35 23.26
C SER A 110 -9.13 -18.50 22.06
N ALA A 111 -9.50 -17.93 20.91
CA ALA A 111 -8.76 -18.05 19.68
C ALA A 111 -7.83 -16.86 19.47
N TYR A 112 -6.59 -17.17 19.11
CA TYR A 112 -5.58 -16.21 18.69
C TYR A 112 -5.68 -15.96 17.19
N ARG A 113 -5.41 -14.73 16.79
CA ARG A 113 -5.17 -14.34 15.40
C ARG A 113 -3.68 -14.35 15.13
N ASN A 114 -3.23 -15.36 14.41
CA ASN A 114 -1.86 -15.47 13.93
C ASN A 114 -1.77 -14.77 12.59
N ILE A 115 -0.93 -13.74 12.49
CA ILE A 115 -0.80 -12.89 11.30
C ILE A 115 0.61 -12.95 10.76
N VAL A 116 0.71 -13.10 9.43
CA VAL A 116 1.98 -13.03 8.72
C VAL A 116 1.81 -12.21 7.45
N TYR A 117 2.62 -11.17 7.33
CA TYR A 117 2.86 -10.49 6.07
C TYR A 117 4.03 -11.16 5.36
N GLN A 118 3.79 -11.66 4.16
CA GLN A 118 4.78 -12.37 3.36
C GLN A 118 5.04 -11.58 2.07
N PHE A 119 6.27 -11.12 1.91
CA PHE A 119 6.77 -10.60 0.64
C PHE A 119 7.52 -11.71 -0.07
N LYS A 120 7.05 -12.08 -1.25
CA LYS A 120 7.66 -13.08 -2.12
C LYS A 120 7.13 -12.95 -3.54
N ASP A 121 8.00 -13.19 -4.53
CA ASP A 121 7.64 -13.18 -5.96
C ASP A 121 6.93 -11.88 -6.39
N ASN A 122 7.45 -10.72 -5.95
CA ASN A 122 6.90 -9.38 -6.19
C ASN A 122 5.46 -9.17 -5.67
N LYS A 123 5.04 -9.96 -4.68
CA LYS A 123 3.72 -9.89 -4.05
C LYS A 123 3.85 -9.68 -2.54
N LEU A 124 2.94 -8.91 -1.99
CA LEU A 124 2.79 -8.81 -0.54
C LEU A 124 1.47 -9.47 -0.14
N ASN A 125 1.59 -10.61 0.53
CA ASN A 125 0.45 -11.37 1.01
C ASN A 125 0.19 -11.08 2.49
N TYR A 126 -1.08 -11.05 2.85
CA TYR A 126 -1.58 -11.09 4.21
C TYR A 126 -2.09 -12.49 4.50
N CYS A 127 -1.47 -13.16 5.45
CA CYS A 127 -1.84 -14.51 5.88
C CYS A 127 -2.43 -14.45 7.29
N LEU A 128 -3.60 -15.02 7.47
CA LEU A 128 -4.33 -15.09 8.73
C LEU A 128 -4.66 -16.53 9.07
N GLY A 129 -4.36 -16.92 10.33
CA GLY A 129 -4.82 -18.17 10.93
C GLY A 129 -5.47 -17.90 12.27
N GLU A 130 -6.71 -18.35 12.44
CA GLU A 130 -7.41 -18.30 13.73
C GLU A 130 -7.38 -19.68 14.39
N SER A 131 -6.75 -19.77 15.57
CA SER A 131 -6.59 -21.03 16.31
C SER A 131 -6.44 -20.77 17.81
N THR A 132 -6.70 -21.78 18.63
CA THR A 132 -6.31 -21.78 20.03
C THR A 132 -4.80 -21.92 20.20
N ASP A 133 -4.09 -22.35 19.15
CA ASP A 133 -2.65 -22.54 19.12
C ASP A 133 -1.93 -21.33 18.50
N LEU A 134 -0.66 -21.23 18.87
CA LEU A 134 0.24 -20.18 18.38
C LEU A 134 1.03 -20.72 17.20
N LEU A 135 1.04 -19.99 16.09
CA LEU A 135 1.87 -20.29 14.95
C LEU A 135 3.35 -20.36 15.37
N ALA A 136 4.03 -21.46 15.01
CA ALA A 136 5.44 -21.63 15.28
C ALA A 136 6.29 -20.93 14.21
N ILE A 137 7.41 -20.33 14.64
CA ILE A 137 8.47 -19.86 13.76
C ILE A 137 9.45 -21.02 13.56
N ASP A 138 9.36 -21.71 12.44
CA ASP A 138 10.32 -22.75 12.07
C ASP A 138 11.44 -22.18 11.18
N GLU A 139 12.47 -22.99 10.91
CA GLU A 139 13.55 -22.66 9.97
C GLU A 139 13.03 -22.36 8.55
N LYS A 140 11.87 -22.90 8.19
CA LYS A 140 11.13 -22.51 6.99
C LYS A 140 10.13 -21.43 7.37
N PRO A 141 10.30 -20.22 6.86
CA PRO A 141 9.45 -19.10 7.25
C PRO A 141 8.00 -19.42 6.94
N PHE A 142 7.22 -19.57 8.01
CA PHE A 142 5.78 -19.59 7.98
C PHE A 142 5.19 -20.50 6.88
N SER A 143 5.40 -21.81 6.97
CA SER A 143 4.67 -22.74 6.12
C SER A 143 3.17 -22.50 6.31
N ASN A 144 2.36 -22.67 5.25
CA ASN A 144 0.90 -22.50 5.30
C ASN A 144 0.23 -23.41 6.35
N VAL A 145 0.98 -24.35 6.91
CA VAL A 145 0.58 -25.23 8.01
C VAL A 145 1.79 -25.40 8.90
N SER A 146 1.76 -24.82 10.09
CA SER A 146 2.74 -25.06 11.14
C SER A 146 1.98 -25.56 12.37
N GLY A 147 2.11 -26.84 12.67
CA GLY A 147 1.33 -27.49 13.72
C GLY A 147 -0.18 -27.50 13.39
N ASP A 148 -1.00 -27.09 14.38
CA ASP A 148 -2.47 -27.06 14.26
C ASP A 148 -3.03 -25.73 13.73
N VAL A 149 -2.14 -24.79 13.30
CA VAL A 149 -2.55 -23.49 12.73
C VAL A 149 -2.54 -23.53 11.22
N THR A 150 -3.73 -23.46 10.61
CA THR A 150 -3.86 -23.31 9.16
C THR A 150 -3.96 -21.86 8.78
N MET A 151 -3.08 -21.40 7.86
CA MET A 151 -3.03 -20.03 7.39
C MET A 151 -3.73 -19.88 6.05
N THR A 152 -4.59 -18.87 5.93
CA THR A 152 -5.16 -18.44 4.66
C THR A 152 -4.48 -17.15 4.21
N CYS A 153 -3.87 -17.19 3.03
CA CYS A 153 -3.13 -16.06 2.47
C CYS A 153 -3.88 -15.41 1.31
N GLN A 154 -3.87 -14.10 1.26
CA GLN A 154 -4.41 -13.31 0.15
C GLN A 154 -3.46 -12.17 -0.20
N SER A 155 -3.35 -11.83 -1.48
CA SER A 155 -2.56 -10.68 -1.92
C SER A 155 -3.23 -9.38 -1.47
N LEU A 156 -2.41 -8.43 -0.99
CA LEU A 156 -2.88 -7.11 -0.57
C LEU A 156 -3.08 -6.15 -1.73
N PHE A 157 -2.51 -6.48 -2.89
CA PHE A 157 -2.59 -5.66 -4.09
C PHE A 157 -3.16 -6.44 -5.26
N PHE A 158 -3.75 -5.73 -6.19
CA PHE A 158 -4.19 -6.34 -7.44
C PHE A 158 -2.99 -6.59 -8.36
N GLU A 159 -2.52 -7.82 -8.40
CA GLU A 159 -1.26 -8.26 -9.01
C GLU A 159 -1.13 -7.93 -10.51
N ARG A 160 -2.24 -7.76 -11.22
CA ARG A 160 -2.25 -7.38 -12.65
C ARG A 160 -1.96 -5.89 -12.85
N GLN A 161 -2.04 -5.09 -11.79
CA GLN A 161 -1.90 -3.65 -11.85
C GLN A 161 -0.71 -3.15 -11.04
N ILE A 162 -0.48 -3.71 -9.85
CA ILE A 162 0.55 -3.29 -8.90
C ILE A 162 1.44 -4.49 -8.58
N GLN A 163 2.74 -4.33 -8.76
CA GLN A 163 3.75 -5.24 -8.25
C GLN A 163 4.52 -4.58 -7.10
N ILE A 164 4.96 -5.39 -6.17
CA ILE A 164 5.80 -4.94 -5.06
C ILE A 164 7.25 -5.15 -5.45
N ASP A 165 8.00 -4.05 -5.49
CA ASP A 165 9.41 -4.07 -5.87
C ASP A 165 10.30 -4.35 -4.68
N ALA A 166 9.91 -3.85 -3.48
CA ALA A 166 10.60 -4.14 -2.24
C ALA A 166 9.69 -4.01 -1.02
N PHE A 167 9.92 -4.89 -0.05
CA PHE A 167 9.38 -4.79 1.30
C PHE A 167 10.51 -5.00 2.30
N SER A 168 10.75 -4.01 3.15
CA SER A 168 11.73 -4.11 4.20
C SER A 168 11.14 -3.73 5.55
N VAL A 169 11.51 -4.52 6.56
CA VAL A 169 11.10 -4.32 7.94
C VAL A 169 12.34 -4.35 8.82
N SER A 170 12.49 -3.34 9.66
CA SER A 170 13.44 -3.36 10.77
C SER A 170 12.69 -3.27 12.09
N VAL A 171 13.10 -4.11 13.03
CA VAL A 171 12.53 -4.15 14.38
C VAL A 171 13.63 -3.74 15.35
N GLU A 172 13.36 -2.71 16.14
CA GLU A 172 14.25 -2.17 17.16
C GLU A 172 13.64 -2.37 18.53
N ASP A 173 14.35 -3.01 19.45
CA ASP A 173 13.89 -3.17 20.81
C ASP A 173 14.09 -1.88 21.60
N ILE A 174 13.03 -1.43 22.27
CA ILE A 174 13.02 -0.29 23.18
C ILE A 174 12.85 -0.84 24.58
N SER A 175 13.89 -0.78 25.40
CA SER A 175 13.87 -1.31 26.75
C SER A 175 14.05 -0.21 27.80
N SER A 176 13.32 -0.35 28.91
CA SER A 176 13.53 0.40 30.13
C SER A 176 13.75 -0.57 31.30
N SER A 177 14.01 -0.07 32.50
CA SER A 177 14.16 -0.92 33.69
C SER A 177 12.88 -1.66 34.10
N GLN A 178 11.73 -1.30 33.54
CA GLN A 178 10.43 -1.82 33.96
C GLN A 178 9.62 -2.46 32.85
N ALA A 179 9.93 -2.16 31.57
CA ALA A 179 9.18 -2.66 30.44
C ALA A 179 10.02 -2.62 29.17
N SER A 180 9.72 -3.52 28.24
CA SER A 180 10.28 -3.54 26.90
C SER A 180 9.18 -3.42 25.83
N SER A 181 9.49 -2.79 24.74
CA SER A 181 8.63 -2.62 23.58
C SER A 181 9.44 -2.70 22.30
N GLN A 182 8.77 -2.68 21.16
CA GLN A 182 9.42 -2.73 19.86
C GLN A 182 8.99 -1.55 18.98
N ARG A 183 9.96 -0.95 18.28
CA ARG A 183 9.71 -0.03 17.17
C ARG A 183 9.90 -0.78 15.87
N ILE A 184 8.92 -0.69 15.03
CA ILE A 184 8.90 -1.33 13.73
C ILE A 184 8.94 -0.22 12.67
N ASN A 185 9.99 -0.24 11.84
CA ASN A 185 10.09 0.64 10.67
C ASN A 185 9.85 -0.23 9.44
N MET A 186 8.88 0.17 8.63
CA MET A 186 8.51 -0.54 7.40
C MET A 186 8.71 0.36 6.20
N THR A 187 9.26 -0.20 5.15
CA THR A 187 9.35 0.43 3.84
C THR A 187 8.69 -0.47 2.82
N LEU A 188 7.80 0.10 2.02
CA LEU A 188 7.11 -0.58 0.93
C LEU A 188 7.34 0.21 -0.36
N GLU A 189 7.89 -0.45 -1.36
CA GLU A 189 8.11 0.09 -2.71
C GLU A 189 7.28 -0.72 -3.70
N ALA A 190 6.57 -0.06 -4.59
CA ALA A 190 5.75 -0.70 -5.59
C ALA A 190 5.73 0.10 -6.89
N SER A 191 5.50 -0.61 -7.99
CA SER A 191 5.36 -0.05 -9.32
C SER A 191 4.08 -0.54 -10.01
N LEU A 192 3.67 0.17 -11.04
CA LEU A 192 2.60 -0.26 -11.93
C LEU A 192 3.16 -1.18 -13.01
N VAL A 193 2.49 -2.32 -13.21
CA VAL A 193 2.93 -3.35 -14.18
C VAL A 193 3.02 -2.82 -15.62
N ASN A 194 2.16 -1.87 -16.00
CA ASN A 194 2.03 -1.36 -17.35
C ASN A 194 2.39 0.13 -17.51
N ALA A 195 3.10 0.71 -16.54
CA ALA A 195 3.55 2.10 -16.58
C ALA A 195 4.89 2.22 -15.86
N ASP A 196 5.76 3.09 -16.36
CA ASP A 196 7.03 3.42 -15.70
C ASP A 196 6.74 4.41 -14.55
N LEU A 197 6.07 3.89 -13.53
CA LEU A 197 5.68 4.63 -12.34
C LEU A 197 5.90 3.78 -11.12
N SER A 198 6.73 4.25 -10.21
CA SER A 198 7.00 3.64 -8.91
C SER A 198 6.77 4.61 -7.78
N GLN A 199 6.39 4.09 -6.61
CA GLN A 199 6.18 4.85 -5.39
C GLN A 199 6.74 4.11 -4.18
N LYS A 200 7.15 4.88 -3.17
CA LYS A 200 7.70 4.38 -1.92
C LYS A 200 7.00 5.01 -0.74
N VAL A 201 6.60 4.18 0.21
CA VAL A 201 6.02 4.60 1.49
C VAL A 201 6.86 4.06 2.62
N MET A 202 7.16 4.93 3.60
CA MET A 202 7.81 4.57 4.85
C MET A 202 6.87 4.85 6.00
N THR A 203 6.79 3.94 6.95
CA THR A 203 5.99 4.12 8.17
C THR A 203 6.72 3.52 9.36
N SER A 204 6.49 4.11 10.52
CA SER A 204 7.01 3.63 11.79
C SER A 204 5.89 3.47 12.79
N VAL A 205 5.98 2.43 13.60
CA VAL A 205 5.02 2.13 14.65
C VAL A 205 5.73 1.61 15.89
N VAL A 206 5.26 2.01 17.06
CA VAL A 206 5.72 1.45 18.33
C VAL A 206 4.62 0.55 18.88
N GLN A 207 4.97 -0.66 19.23
CA GLN A 207 4.07 -1.65 19.81
C GLN A 207 3.47 -1.10 21.11
N ARG A 208 2.17 -1.33 21.34
CA ARG A 208 1.46 -0.87 22.53
C ARG A 208 1.48 -1.86 23.69
N ASN A 209 1.48 -3.16 23.36
CA ASN A 209 1.45 -4.21 24.37
C ASN A 209 2.89 -4.53 24.80
N TRP A 210 3.20 -4.26 26.05
CA TRP A 210 4.52 -4.37 26.65
C TRP A 210 4.88 -5.83 26.91
N GLN A 211 6.16 -6.14 26.84
CA GLN A 211 6.71 -7.44 27.21
C GLN A 211 7.24 -7.42 28.64
#